data_3a1b0e9529ed251f6506adbdf0142d10
#
_entry.id   3a1b0e9529ed251f6506adbdf0142d10
#
_cell.length_a   1.000
_cell.length_b   1.000
_cell.length_c   1.000
_cell.angle_alpha   90.00
_cell.angle_beta   90.00
_cell.angle_gamma   90.00
#
_symmetry.space_group_name_H-M   'P 1'
#
loop_
_entity.id
_entity.type
_entity.pdbx_description
1 polymer ?
#
loop_
_entity_poly.entity_id
_entity_poly.type
_entity_poly.pdbx_seq_one_letter_code
_entity_poly.pdbx_strand_id
1 'polypeptide(L)'
;MNDFDRAPVKSELGRLTSEFFRAVSFEPGSAPSYRSIPELFIERGLLIKNVSSTPEISSVPEFIESREALVRSGTLTRFHESEISESTVIFGNVAHRFSAYVKSGTSSGTSFDARGMVTTQFINTPGGWKMSAMAWDDERPGLSIDA
;
A
#
# COMPACT_ATOMS: atom_id res chain seq x y z
N MET A 1 -24.79 -10.22 5.56
CA MET A 1 -24.64 -8.86 4.99
C MET A 1 -25.18 -8.86 3.57
N ASN A 2 -26.01 -7.91 3.22
CA ASN A 2 -26.52 -7.75 1.87
C ASN A 2 -25.73 -6.67 1.12
N ASP A 3 -25.98 -6.51 -0.18
CA ASP A 3 -25.23 -5.55 -1.00
C ASP A 3 -25.38 -4.10 -0.51
N PHE A 4 -26.52 -3.78 0.08
CA PHE A 4 -26.75 -2.46 0.65
C PHE A 4 -25.75 -2.15 1.77
N ASP A 5 -25.45 -3.13 2.61
CA ASP A 5 -24.52 -2.96 3.73
C ASP A 5 -23.06 -2.95 3.26
N ARG A 6 -22.76 -3.52 2.09
CA ARG A 6 -21.39 -3.58 1.55
C ARG A 6 -20.89 -2.27 1.02
N ALA A 7 -21.77 -1.41 0.49
CA ALA A 7 -21.35 -0.16 -0.13
C ALA A 7 -20.61 0.77 0.85
N PRO A 8 -21.09 1.01 2.09
CA PRO A 8 -20.34 1.81 3.05
C PRO A 8 -19.00 1.18 3.44
N VAL A 9 -18.96 -0.15 3.56
CA VAL A 9 -17.71 -0.87 3.87
C VAL A 9 -16.71 -0.68 2.73
N LYS A 10 -17.13 -0.92 1.50
CA LYS A 10 -16.26 -0.73 0.34
C LYS A 10 -15.70 0.69 0.26
N SER A 11 -16.53 1.70 0.56
CA SER A 11 -16.10 3.10 0.62
C SER A 11 -15.01 3.32 1.69
N GLU A 12 -15.17 2.72 2.86
CA GLU A 12 -14.17 2.83 3.93
C GLU A 12 -12.86 2.14 3.55
N LEU A 13 -12.92 0.95 2.94
CA LEU A 13 -11.71 0.28 2.48
C LEU A 13 -10.98 1.10 1.41
N GLY A 14 -11.73 1.75 0.53
CA GLY A 14 -11.17 2.68 -0.46
C GLY A 14 -10.48 3.88 0.20
N ARG A 15 -11.09 4.43 1.26
CA ARG A 15 -10.50 5.53 2.02
C ARG A 15 -9.17 5.12 2.65
N LEU A 16 -9.13 3.96 3.29
CA LEU A 16 -7.89 3.43 3.90
C LEU A 16 -6.80 3.23 2.84
N THR A 17 -7.16 2.69 1.69
CA THR A 17 -6.23 2.48 0.58
C THR A 17 -5.67 3.80 0.07
N SER A 18 -6.54 4.81 -0.15
CA SER A 18 -6.12 6.14 -0.60
C SER A 18 -5.21 6.82 0.42
N GLU A 19 -5.52 6.69 1.70
CA GLU A 19 -4.69 7.26 2.76
C GLU A 19 -3.30 6.62 2.79
N PHE A 20 -3.22 5.30 2.57
CA PHE A 20 -1.92 4.62 2.49
C PHE A 20 -1.08 5.16 1.33
N PHE A 21 -1.64 5.24 0.13
CA PHE A 21 -0.89 5.74 -1.03
C PHE A 21 -0.50 7.20 -0.86
N ARG A 22 -1.34 8.00 -0.21
CA ARG A 22 -1.00 9.39 0.12
C ARG A 22 0.16 9.45 1.11
N ALA A 23 0.15 8.59 2.14
CA ALA A 23 1.18 8.61 3.18
C ALA A 23 2.58 8.31 2.64
N VAL A 24 2.69 7.46 1.62
CA VAL A 24 4.00 7.09 1.04
C VAL A 24 4.44 8.03 -0.08
N SER A 25 3.58 8.92 -0.56
CA SER A 25 3.86 9.81 -1.70
C SER A 25 4.39 11.15 -1.21
N PHE A 26 5.42 11.68 -1.88
CA PHE A 26 5.97 12.99 -1.57
C PHE A 26 6.77 13.55 -2.74
N GLU A 27 6.91 14.88 -2.78
CA GLU A 27 7.70 15.63 -3.75
C GLU A 27 9.03 16.08 -3.15
N PRO A 28 10.06 16.40 -3.97
CA PRO A 28 11.28 16.98 -3.47
C PRO A 28 11.00 18.26 -2.67
N GLY A 29 11.65 18.38 -1.50
CA GLY A 29 11.44 19.53 -0.63
C GLY A 29 10.27 19.41 0.32
N SER A 30 9.47 18.31 0.23
CA SER A 30 8.43 18.00 1.20
C SER A 30 8.74 16.66 1.87
N ALA A 31 7.98 16.31 2.89
CA ALA A 31 8.19 15.07 3.63
C ALA A 31 7.00 14.14 3.46
N PRO A 32 7.22 12.82 3.33
CA PRO A 32 6.12 11.87 3.34
C PRO A 32 5.49 11.77 4.73
N SER A 33 4.26 11.27 4.77
CA SER A 33 3.49 11.13 6.01
C SER A 33 3.51 9.69 6.53
N TYR A 34 4.69 9.06 6.57
CA TYR A 34 4.80 7.67 7.00
C TYR A 34 4.23 7.44 8.40
N ARG A 35 4.29 8.44 9.28
CA ARG A 35 3.81 8.34 10.67
C ARG A 35 2.28 8.25 10.77
N SER A 36 1.55 8.47 9.68
CA SER A 36 0.10 8.24 9.67
C SER A 36 -0.27 6.79 9.33
N ILE A 37 0.67 5.99 8.84
CA ILE A 37 0.42 4.59 8.43
C ILE A 37 -0.08 3.72 9.60
N PRO A 38 0.45 3.83 10.84
CA PRO A 38 -0.03 2.98 11.94
C PRO A 38 -1.53 3.07 12.20
N GLU A 39 -2.18 4.19 11.89
CA GLU A 39 -3.63 4.35 12.07
C GLU A 39 -4.43 3.52 11.07
N LEU A 40 -3.83 3.10 9.97
CA LEU A 40 -4.47 2.33 8.91
C LEU A 40 -4.40 0.83 9.15
N PHE A 41 -3.48 0.37 9.99
CA PHE A 41 -3.17 -1.04 10.23
C PHE A 41 -3.53 -1.46 11.65
N ILE A 42 -3.74 -2.77 11.83
CA ILE A 42 -3.67 -3.36 13.17
C ILE A 42 -2.22 -3.33 13.64
N GLU A 43 -2.00 -3.44 14.97
CA GLU A 43 -0.67 -3.36 15.55
C GLU A 43 0.32 -4.37 14.95
N ARG A 44 -0.15 -5.60 14.67
CA ARG A 44 0.69 -6.66 14.09
C ARG A 44 0.56 -6.77 12.59
N GLY A 45 0.16 -5.70 11.92
CA GLY A 45 0.04 -5.69 10.48
C GLY A 45 1.37 -5.90 9.78
N LEU A 46 1.32 -6.47 8.57
CA LEU A 46 2.51 -6.78 7.78
C LEU A 46 2.45 -6.09 6.44
N LEU A 47 3.61 -5.62 5.96
CA LEU A 47 3.81 -5.13 4.60
C LEU A 47 4.87 -6.00 3.95
N ILE A 48 4.53 -6.59 2.80
CA ILE A 48 5.36 -7.60 2.15
C ILE A 48 5.68 -7.14 0.73
N LYS A 49 6.93 -6.76 0.52
CA LYS A 49 7.44 -6.43 -0.82
C LYS A 49 8.01 -7.71 -1.41
N ASN A 50 7.40 -8.19 -2.50
CA ASN A 50 7.78 -9.46 -3.10
C ASN A 50 8.09 -9.32 -4.59
N VAL A 51 8.90 -8.31 -4.92
CA VAL A 51 9.26 -7.96 -6.32
C VAL A 51 10.53 -8.64 -6.79
N SER A 52 11.20 -9.38 -5.93
CA SER A 52 12.44 -10.11 -6.25
C SER A 52 12.33 -11.56 -5.78
N SER A 53 13.44 -12.29 -5.80
CA SER A 53 13.44 -13.72 -5.46
C SER A 53 13.14 -14.00 -3.97
N THR A 54 13.30 -13.00 -3.10
CA THR A 54 13.09 -13.15 -1.66
C THR A 54 12.13 -12.08 -1.17
N PRO A 55 11.02 -12.45 -0.50
CA PRO A 55 10.10 -11.45 0.03
C PRO A 55 10.73 -10.66 1.17
N GLU A 56 10.50 -9.34 1.18
CA GLU A 56 10.85 -8.47 2.29
C GLU A 56 9.60 -8.30 3.16
N ILE A 57 9.59 -8.95 4.31
CA ILE A 57 8.45 -8.95 5.22
C ILE A 57 8.75 -7.98 6.35
N SER A 58 7.91 -6.96 6.50
CA SER A 58 8.09 -5.90 7.48
C SER A 58 6.87 -5.74 8.37
N SER A 59 7.09 -5.50 9.66
CA SER A 59 6.06 -4.92 10.50
C SER A 59 5.82 -3.46 10.07
N VAL A 60 4.77 -2.83 10.57
CA VAL A 60 4.51 -1.42 10.26
C VAL A 60 5.66 -0.54 10.74
N PRO A 61 6.16 -0.66 11.99
CA PRO A 61 7.32 0.13 12.43
C PRO A 61 8.57 -0.11 11.58
N GLU A 62 8.86 -1.36 11.20
CA GLU A 62 10.02 -1.68 10.36
C GLU A 62 9.90 -1.05 8.98
N PHE A 63 8.71 -1.09 8.38
CA PHE A 63 8.47 -0.46 7.08
C PHE A 63 8.74 1.05 7.15
N ILE A 64 8.18 1.71 8.17
CA ILE A 64 8.33 3.15 8.35
C ILE A 64 9.82 3.50 8.55
N GLU A 65 10.51 2.77 9.43
CA GLU A 65 11.92 3.03 9.72
C GLU A 65 12.79 2.90 8.48
N SER A 66 12.60 1.83 7.70
CA SER A 66 13.39 1.62 6.50
C SER A 66 13.14 2.70 5.45
N ARG A 67 11.89 3.14 5.28
CA ARG A 67 11.55 4.21 4.32
C ARG A 67 12.07 5.56 4.78
N GLU A 68 11.93 5.89 6.06
CA GLU A 68 12.47 7.14 6.60
C GLU A 68 13.98 7.20 6.45
N ALA A 69 14.67 6.08 6.58
CA ALA A 69 16.12 6.02 6.39
C ALA A 69 16.50 6.36 4.95
N LEU A 70 15.75 5.86 3.96
CA LEU A 70 15.99 6.18 2.54
C LEU A 70 15.77 7.66 2.23
N VAL A 71 14.75 8.26 2.83
CA VAL A 71 14.47 9.69 2.65
C VAL A 71 15.54 10.53 3.35
N ARG A 72 15.88 10.18 4.58
CA ARG A 72 16.85 10.92 5.39
C ARG A 72 18.26 10.90 4.79
N SER A 73 18.64 9.78 4.17
CA SER A 73 19.96 9.65 3.52
C SER A 73 20.02 10.35 2.16
N GLY A 74 18.88 10.84 1.65
CA GLY A 74 18.83 11.42 0.30
C GLY A 74 18.77 10.38 -0.81
N THR A 75 18.65 9.09 -0.49
CA THR A 75 18.53 8.02 -1.48
C THR A 75 17.20 8.14 -2.23
N LEU A 76 16.10 8.28 -1.51
CA LEU A 76 14.77 8.46 -2.08
C LEU A 76 14.37 9.93 -1.93
N THR A 77 14.24 10.64 -3.05
CA THR A 77 13.95 12.09 -3.04
C THR A 77 12.56 12.43 -3.55
N ARG A 78 11.90 11.49 -4.25
CA ARG A 78 10.54 11.64 -4.75
C ARG A 78 9.92 10.25 -4.87
N PHE A 79 8.65 10.14 -4.52
CA PHE A 79 7.88 8.91 -4.69
C PHE A 79 6.40 9.24 -4.83
N HIS A 80 5.75 8.66 -5.85
CA HIS A 80 4.31 8.77 -6.06
C HIS A 80 3.74 7.40 -6.33
N GLU A 81 2.64 7.10 -5.66
CA GLU A 81 1.93 5.85 -5.89
C GLU A 81 0.43 6.11 -5.84
N SER A 82 -0.31 5.49 -6.75
CA SER A 82 -1.76 5.58 -6.78
C SER A 82 -2.38 4.29 -7.30
N GLU A 83 -3.64 4.08 -6.93
CA GLU A 83 -4.43 2.95 -7.39
C GLU A 83 -5.02 3.28 -8.76
N ILE A 84 -4.90 2.35 -9.73
CA ILE A 84 -5.45 2.51 -11.07
C ILE A 84 -6.81 1.83 -11.18
N SER A 85 -6.94 0.64 -10.57
CA SER A 85 -8.17 -0.16 -10.59
C SER A 85 -8.19 -1.07 -9.37
N GLU A 86 -9.34 -1.62 -9.05
CA GLU A 86 -9.47 -2.49 -7.88
C GLU A 86 -10.59 -3.50 -8.03
N SER A 87 -10.48 -4.57 -7.26
CA SER A 87 -11.54 -5.54 -7.04
C SER A 87 -11.59 -5.84 -5.54
N THR A 88 -12.76 -5.66 -4.93
CA THR A 88 -12.93 -5.78 -3.47
C THR A 88 -13.97 -6.84 -3.17
N VAL A 89 -13.66 -7.75 -2.26
CA VAL A 89 -14.56 -8.80 -1.78
C VAL A 89 -14.68 -8.67 -0.26
N ILE A 90 -15.92 -8.69 0.22
CA ILE A 90 -16.24 -8.48 1.64
C ILE A 90 -17.11 -9.63 2.12
N PHE A 91 -16.75 -10.21 3.26
CA PHE A 91 -17.57 -11.19 3.95
C PHE A 91 -17.56 -10.89 5.44
N GLY A 92 -18.66 -10.33 5.94
CA GLY A 92 -18.76 -9.99 7.37
C GLY A 92 -17.65 -9.05 7.82
N ASN A 93 -16.82 -9.51 8.71
CA ASN A 93 -15.74 -8.72 9.32
C ASN A 93 -14.38 -8.91 8.68
N VAL A 94 -14.33 -9.54 7.49
CA VAL A 94 -13.10 -9.70 6.73
C VAL A 94 -13.31 -9.25 5.29
N ALA A 95 -12.25 -8.74 4.67
CA ALA A 95 -12.29 -8.31 3.28
C ALA A 95 -10.90 -8.35 2.67
N HIS A 96 -10.86 -8.39 1.34
CA HIS A 96 -9.62 -8.17 0.62
C HIS A 96 -9.88 -7.26 -0.58
N ARG A 97 -8.84 -6.54 -0.98
CA ARG A 97 -8.86 -5.63 -2.12
C ARG A 97 -7.63 -5.90 -2.96
N PHE A 98 -7.85 -6.24 -4.22
CA PHE A 98 -6.76 -6.48 -5.17
C PHE A 98 -6.69 -5.27 -6.08
N SER A 99 -5.60 -4.52 -6.00
CA SER A 99 -5.45 -3.22 -6.65
C SER A 99 -4.31 -3.24 -7.66
N ALA A 100 -4.57 -2.70 -8.84
CA ALA A 100 -3.49 -2.33 -9.74
C ALA A 100 -2.97 -0.96 -9.29
N TYR A 101 -1.65 -0.81 -9.24
CA TYR A 101 -1.01 0.46 -8.88
C TYR A 101 -0.05 0.93 -9.95
N VAL A 102 0.19 2.22 -9.96
CA VAL A 102 1.30 2.84 -10.70
C VAL A 102 2.14 3.60 -9.69
N LYS A 103 3.45 3.49 -9.80
CA LYS A 103 4.38 4.23 -8.95
C LYS A 103 5.50 4.83 -9.78
N SER A 104 6.03 5.94 -9.32
CA SER A 104 7.18 6.62 -9.92
C SER A 104 7.97 7.31 -8.83
N GLY A 105 9.23 7.55 -9.10
CA GLY A 105 10.06 8.23 -8.11
C GLY A 105 11.45 8.51 -8.63
N THR A 106 12.31 8.94 -7.70
CA THR A 106 13.73 9.16 -7.95
C THR A 106 14.50 8.53 -6.81
N SER A 107 15.36 7.57 -7.15
CA SER A 107 16.21 6.84 -6.20
C SER A 107 17.65 6.93 -6.65
N SER A 108 18.54 7.37 -5.75
CA SER A 108 19.96 7.56 -6.02
C SER A 108 20.20 8.40 -7.29
N GLY A 109 19.37 9.45 -7.47
CA GLY A 109 19.47 10.36 -8.62
C GLY A 109 18.89 9.81 -9.92
N THR A 110 18.35 8.60 -9.94
CA THR A 110 17.79 7.96 -11.13
C THR A 110 16.27 7.87 -11.02
N SER A 111 15.56 8.36 -12.04
CA SER A 111 14.11 8.24 -12.10
C SER A 111 13.70 6.80 -12.41
N PHE A 112 12.63 6.35 -11.78
CA PHE A 112 12.04 5.05 -12.04
C PHE A 112 10.53 5.16 -12.12
N ASP A 113 9.90 4.23 -12.82
CA ASP A 113 8.47 4.02 -12.77
C ASP A 113 8.19 2.52 -12.84
N ALA A 114 7.04 2.11 -12.30
CA ALA A 114 6.62 0.72 -12.31
C ALA A 114 5.11 0.66 -12.16
N ARG A 115 4.55 -0.47 -12.58
CA ARG A 115 3.16 -0.84 -12.35
C ARG A 115 3.15 -2.23 -11.74
N GLY A 116 2.09 -2.56 -11.03
CA GLY A 116 1.97 -3.89 -10.44
C GLY A 116 0.64 -4.07 -9.75
N MET A 117 0.57 -5.13 -8.95
CA MET A 117 -0.64 -5.46 -8.18
C MET A 117 -0.30 -5.56 -6.71
N VAL A 118 -1.18 -5.04 -5.87
CA VAL A 118 -1.11 -5.19 -4.42
C VAL A 118 -2.39 -5.85 -3.93
N THR A 119 -2.25 -6.86 -3.08
CA THR A 119 -3.36 -7.47 -2.36
C THR A 119 -3.33 -6.98 -0.92
N THR A 120 -4.47 -6.45 -0.46
CA THR A 120 -4.61 -5.90 0.88
C THR A 120 -5.72 -6.63 1.59
N GLN A 121 -5.41 -7.18 2.77
CA GLN A 121 -6.40 -7.81 3.64
C GLN A 121 -6.84 -6.81 4.70
N PHE A 122 -8.15 -6.77 4.97
CA PHE A 122 -8.74 -5.89 5.97
C PHE A 122 -9.54 -6.72 6.96
N ILE A 123 -9.59 -6.25 8.19
CA ILE A 123 -10.46 -6.81 9.22
C ILE A 123 -11.21 -5.68 9.92
N ASN A 124 -12.45 -5.96 10.32
CA ASN A 124 -13.24 -5.03 11.09
C ASN A 124 -12.97 -5.26 12.57
N THR A 125 -12.48 -4.23 13.24
CA THR A 125 -12.11 -4.26 14.66
C THR A 125 -13.07 -3.37 15.46
N PRO A 126 -13.04 -3.41 16.80
CA PRO A 126 -13.80 -2.45 17.60
C PRO A 126 -13.47 -0.99 17.28
N GLY A 127 -12.27 -0.72 16.80
CA GLY A 127 -11.85 0.62 16.33
C GLY A 127 -12.13 0.90 14.87
N GLY A 128 -12.86 0.02 14.18
CA GLY A 128 -13.18 0.17 12.76
C GLY A 128 -12.36 -0.75 11.87
N TRP A 129 -12.53 -0.61 10.57
CA TRP A 129 -11.78 -1.39 9.59
C TRP A 129 -10.31 -0.99 9.59
N LYS A 130 -9.44 -2.00 9.53
CA LYS A 130 -7.98 -1.82 9.50
C LYS A 130 -7.36 -2.81 8.53
N MET A 131 -6.22 -2.44 7.97
CA MET A 131 -5.42 -3.37 7.19
C MET A 131 -4.71 -4.34 8.12
N SER A 132 -4.69 -5.62 7.75
CA SER A 132 -3.96 -6.66 8.50
C SER A 132 -2.68 -7.06 7.78
N ALA A 133 -2.68 -7.05 6.44
CA ALA A 133 -1.50 -7.38 5.65
C ALA A 133 -1.65 -6.78 4.25
N MET A 134 -0.51 -6.50 3.64
CA MET A 134 -0.42 -5.99 2.29
C MET A 134 0.79 -6.66 1.63
N ALA A 135 0.61 -7.19 0.40
CA ALA A 135 1.70 -7.80 -0.35
C ALA A 135 1.62 -7.36 -1.81
N TRP A 136 2.78 -7.07 -2.42
CA TRP A 136 2.79 -6.57 -3.79
C TRP A 136 3.93 -7.10 -4.61
N ASP A 137 3.72 -7.10 -5.94
CA ASP A 137 4.70 -7.46 -6.94
C ASP A 137 4.55 -6.53 -8.15
N ASP A 138 5.66 -6.22 -8.79
CA ASP A 138 5.71 -5.33 -9.95
C ASP A 138 5.62 -6.11 -11.26
N GLU A 139 5.13 -5.44 -12.31
CA GLU A 139 5.24 -5.96 -13.67
C GLU A 139 6.70 -6.18 -14.05
N ARG A 140 6.94 -7.16 -14.91
CA ARG A 140 8.23 -7.47 -15.51
C ARG A 140 8.00 -8.21 -16.81
N PRO A 141 9.04 -8.43 -17.64
CA PRO A 141 8.88 -9.21 -18.87
C PRO A 141 8.18 -10.55 -18.58
N GLY A 142 7.05 -10.78 -19.26
CA GLY A 142 6.24 -11.99 -19.08
C GLY A 142 5.16 -11.87 -18.00
N LEU A 143 5.10 -10.76 -17.24
CA LEU A 143 4.09 -10.53 -16.22
C LEU A 143 3.53 -9.12 -16.35
N SER A 144 2.26 -9.00 -16.75
CA SER A 144 1.59 -7.73 -16.95
C SER A 144 0.20 -7.74 -16.33
N ILE A 145 -0.22 -6.61 -15.76
CA ILE A 145 -1.56 -6.44 -15.20
C ILE A 145 -2.64 -6.41 -16.29
N ASP A 146 -2.25 -6.16 -17.53
CA ASP A 146 -3.18 -6.11 -18.68
C ASP A 146 -3.33 -7.46 -19.37
N ALA A 147 -2.65 -8.48 -18.89
CA ALA A 147 -2.67 -9.82 -19.48
C ALA A 147 -3.76 -10.70 -18.90
#